data_406632593a794316cf4daea07572ad56
#
_entry.id   406632593a794316cf4daea07572ad56
#
_cell.length_a   1.000
_cell.length_b   1.000
_cell.length_c   1.000
_cell.angle_alpha   90.00
_cell.angle_beta   90.00
_cell.angle_gamma   90.00
#
_symmetry.space_group_name_H-M   'P 1'
#
loop_
_entity.id
_entity.type
_entity.pdbx_description
1 polymer ?
#
loop_
_entity_poly.entity_id
_entity_poly.type
_entity_poly.pdbx_seq_one_letter_code
_entity_poly.pdbx_strand_id
1 'polypeptide(L)'
;MSRYLCALAVLAVISVPADVLAQDRVWNRYTLEGLGGVFVRTEADDPCESVGVTRRDVQADAEAILLESEVELLTEGEMLRNPALPELRITLECVIGEGDGASGAVAYSVSVRVQQSAQMTRNSQISLPEAVTWWSTAVGVAGSGNVKTALEEDLRVTLEEFATAYIEANTEEDDSGGR
;
A
#
# COMPACT_ATOMS: atom_id res chain seq x y z
N MET A 1 31.64 -54.32 -23.13
CA MET A 1 31.50 -52.91 -23.59
C MET A 1 30.10 -52.46 -23.21
N SER A 2 29.93 -51.90 -22.02
CA SER A 2 28.61 -51.45 -21.52
C SER A 2 28.55 -49.94 -21.55
N ARG A 3 27.60 -49.37 -22.32
CA ARG A 3 27.38 -47.95 -22.48
C ARG A 3 26.37 -47.53 -21.45
N TYR A 4 26.82 -46.81 -20.40
CA TYR A 4 25.91 -46.15 -19.42
C TYR A 4 25.43 -44.86 -20.03
N LEU A 5 24.14 -44.81 -20.37
CA LEU A 5 23.41 -43.59 -20.68
C LEU A 5 23.03 -42.91 -19.34
N CYS A 6 23.71 -41.84 -18.99
CA CYS A 6 23.27 -40.94 -17.94
C CYS A 6 22.15 -40.04 -18.47
N ALA A 7 20.91 -40.31 -18.09
CA ALA A 7 19.79 -39.41 -18.31
C ALA A 7 19.84 -38.30 -17.24
N LEU A 8 20.25 -37.09 -17.62
CA LEU A 8 20.12 -35.89 -16.80
C LEU A 8 18.66 -35.46 -16.85
N ALA A 9 17.93 -35.70 -15.77
CA ALA A 9 16.61 -35.10 -15.55
C ALA A 9 16.82 -33.66 -15.06
N VAL A 10 16.61 -32.70 -15.95
CA VAL A 10 16.56 -31.29 -15.59
C VAL A 10 15.21 -31.02 -14.90
N LEU A 11 15.22 -30.91 -13.58
CA LEU A 11 14.07 -30.46 -12.80
C LEU A 11 13.91 -28.94 -13.06
N ALA A 12 13.00 -28.57 -13.95
CA ALA A 12 12.57 -27.20 -14.10
C ALA A 12 11.76 -26.81 -12.85
N VAL A 13 12.37 -26.12 -11.90
CA VAL A 13 11.67 -25.47 -10.79
C VAL A 13 10.89 -24.29 -11.40
N ILE A 14 9.61 -24.53 -11.65
CA ILE A 14 8.66 -23.46 -11.97
C ILE A 14 8.46 -22.70 -10.66
N SER A 15 9.17 -21.59 -10.49
CA SER A 15 8.86 -20.58 -9.48
C SER A 15 7.52 -19.96 -9.89
N VAL A 16 6.44 -20.46 -9.32
CA VAL A 16 5.17 -19.76 -9.30
C VAL A 16 5.44 -18.53 -8.44
N PRO A 17 5.27 -17.30 -8.96
CA PRO A 17 5.25 -16.15 -8.09
C PRO A 17 4.16 -16.45 -7.05
N ALA A 18 4.55 -16.53 -5.78
CA ALA A 18 3.58 -16.47 -4.71
C ALA A 18 3.02 -15.04 -4.81
N ASP A 19 1.79 -14.93 -5.30
CA ASP A 19 1.04 -13.71 -5.14
C ASP A 19 1.09 -13.41 -3.64
N VAL A 20 1.91 -12.43 -3.27
CA VAL A 20 1.87 -11.82 -1.96
C VAL A 20 0.57 -11.02 -1.99
N LEU A 21 -0.53 -11.75 -1.83
CA LEU A 21 -1.80 -11.13 -1.58
C LEU A 21 -1.57 -10.27 -0.33
N ALA A 22 -1.55 -8.96 -0.53
CA ALA A 22 -1.68 -8.00 0.53
C ALA A 22 -2.74 -8.56 1.48
N GLN A 23 -2.57 -8.38 2.78
CA GLN A 23 -3.45 -9.03 3.77
C GLN A 23 -4.87 -8.42 3.72
N ASP A 24 -5.43 -8.31 2.53
CA ASP A 24 -6.82 -7.96 2.29
C ASP A 24 -7.69 -9.14 2.75
N ARG A 25 -7.82 -9.24 4.07
CA ARG A 25 -8.77 -10.15 4.67
C ARG A 25 -10.11 -9.43 4.74
N VAL A 26 -11.17 -10.16 4.48
CA VAL A 26 -12.56 -9.70 4.63
C VAL A 26 -12.77 -8.83 5.87
N TRP A 27 -12.13 -9.17 7.00
CA TRP A 27 -12.18 -8.38 8.25
C TRP A 27 -11.57 -6.99 8.15
N ASN A 28 -10.53 -6.79 7.32
CA ASN A 28 -9.90 -5.48 7.16
C ASN A 28 -10.77 -4.56 6.29
N ARG A 29 -11.51 -5.12 5.34
CA ARG A 29 -12.44 -4.37 4.47
C ARG A 29 -13.57 -3.76 5.29
N TYR A 30 -14.16 -4.49 6.24
CA TYR A 30 -15.22 -3.95 7.11
C TYR A 30 -14.79 -2.71 7.90
N THR A 31 -13.48 -2.50 8.10
CA THR A 31 -13.00 -1.28 8.77
C THR A 31 -13.04 -0.04 7.88
N LEU A 32 -13.26 -0.21 6.58
CA LEU A 32 -13.37 0.88 5.60
C LEU A 32 -14.82 1.33 5.36
N GLU A 33 -15.79 0.58 5.88
CA GLU A 33 -17.20 0.87 5.76
C GLU A 33 -17.55 2.19 6.49
N GLY A 34 -18.29 3.06 5.81
CA GLY A 34 -18.82 4.29 6.39
C GLY A 34 -17.79 5.35 6.78
N LEU A 35 -16.55 5.29 6.27
CA LEU A 35 -15.52 6.30 6.57
C LEU A 35 -15.85 7.70 6.03
N GLY A 36 -16.65 7.77 4.94
CA GLY A 36 -17.04 9.03 4.30
C GLY A 36 -15.88 9.77 3.62
N GLY A 37 -14.81 9.06 3.26
CA GLY A 37 -13.61 9.59 2.65
C GLY A 37 -12.34 9.40 3.48
N VAL A 38 -11.20 9.81 2.93
CA VAL A 38 -9.89 9.74 3.60
C VAL A 38 -9.09 11.02 3.41
N PHE A 39 -8.32 11.41 4.43
CA PHE A 39 -7.31 12.45 4.33
C PHE A 39 -5.98 11.79 3.93
N VAL A 40 -5.38 12.22 2.82
CA VAL A 40 -4.12 11.66 2.33
C VAL A 40 -2.95 12.39 2.97
N ARG A 41 -2.04 11.63 3.58
CA ARG A 41 -0.76 12.12 4.12
C ARG A 41 0.39 11.31 3.56
N THR A 42 1.37 11.98 2.96
CA THR A 42 2.56 11.33 2.39
C THR A 42 3.82 11.68 3.17
N GLU A 43 4.69 10.71 3.29
CA GLU A 43 6.02 10.80 3.89
C GLU A 43 7.02 10.12 2.94
N ALA A 44 8.13 10.79 2.67
CA ALA A 44 9.26 10.23 1.93
C ALA A 44 10.54 10.56 2.69
N ASP A 45 11.46 9.61 2.77
CA ASP A 45 12.74 9.84 3.42
C ASP A 45 13.74 10.57 2.50
N ASP A 46 14.82 11.13 3.06
CA ASP A 46 15.85 11.86 2.32
C ASP A 46 16.49 11.02 1.19
N PRO A 47 16.76 9.70 1.35
CA PRO A 47 17.23 8.86 0.27
C PRO A 47 16.29 8.78 -0.93
N CYS A 48 14.97 8.66 -0.72
CA CYS A 48 13.97 8.70 -1.79
C CYS A 48 13.98 10.06 -2.50
N GLU A 49 14.03 11.16 -1.75
CA GLU A 49 14.10 12.51 -2.34
C GLU A 49 15.37 12.70 -3.17
N SER A 50 16.50 12.15 -2.74
CA SER A 50 17.77 12.23 -3.46
C SER A 50 17.78 11.52 -4.82
N VAL A 51 16.91 10.55 -5.03
CA VAL A 51 16.71 9.84 -6.31
C VAL A 51 15.50 10.37 -7.09
N GLY A 52 14.97 11.53 -6.70
CA GLY A 52 13.96 12.27 -7.45
C GLY A 52 12.50 11.88 -7.11
N VAL A 53 12.27 11.16 -6.02
CA VAL A 53 10.93 10.82 -5.53
C VAL A 53 10.58 11.77 -4.39
N THR A 54 9.87 12.85 -4.70
CA THR A 54 9.55 13.87 -3.70
C THR A 54 8.19 13.61 -3.05
N ARG A 55 8.09 13.92 -1.77
CA ARG A 55 6.80 13.84 -1.05
C ARG A 55 5.67 14.59 -1.78
N ARG A 56 5.97 15.74 -2.40
CA ARG A 56 4.97 16.55 -3.09
C ARG A 56 4.42 15.85 -4.34
N ASP A 57 5.31 15.23 -5.13
CA ASP A 57 4.89 14.53 -6.35
C ASP A 57 4.04 13.33 -5.97
N VAL A 58 4.49 12.53 -4.98
CA VAL A 58 3.74 11.39 -4.46
C VAL A 58 2.37 11.76 -3.92
N GLN A 59 2.25 12.90 -3.21
CA GLN A 59 0.97 13.41 -2.73
C GLN A 59 0.02 13.71 -3.90
N ALA A 60 0.51 14.41 -4.92
CA ALA A 60 -0.29 14.77 -6.08
C ALA A 60 -0.73 13.55 -6.89
N ASP A 61 0.18 12.58 -7.10
CA ASP A 61 -0.12 11.33 -7.81
C ASP A 61 -1.15 10.50 -7.04
N ALA A 62 -0.99 10.37 -5.71
CA ALA A 62 -1.92 9.63 -4.88
C ALA A 62 -3.34 10.25 -4.89
N GLU A 63 -3.44 11.56 -4.73
CA GLU A 63 -4.72 12.26 -4.79
C GLU A 63 -5.39 12.09 -6.17
N ALA A 64 -4.62 12.14 -7.26
CA ALA A 64 -5.14 11.95 -8.62
C ALA A 64 -5.69 10.52 -8.82
N ILE A 65 -4.95 9.49 -8.40
CA ILE A 65 -5.37 8.07 -8.51
C ILE A 65 -6.65 7.82 -7.70
N LEU A 66 -6.71 8.34 -6.48
CA LEU A 66 -7.88 8.14 -5.61
C LEU A 66 -9.12 8.85 -6.13
N LEU A 67 -8.99 10.06 -6.66
CA LEU A 67 -10.09 10.80 -7.30
C LEU A 67 -10.59 10.10 -8.57
N GLU A 68 -9.67 9.55 -9.39
CA GLU A 68 -10.04 8.75 -10.57
C GLU A 68 -10.81 7.47 -10.18
N SER A 69 -10.49 6.92 -9.02
CA SER A 69 -11.15 5.75 -8.44
C SER A 69 -12.41 6.09 -7.63
N GLU A 70 -12.90 7.32 -7.67
CA GLU A 70 -14.11 7.78 -6.97
C GLU A 70 -14.02 7.68 -5.42
N VAL A 71 -12.81 7.67 -4.86
CA VAL A 71 -12.60 7.76 -3.41
C VAL A 71 -12.69 9.22 -2.98
N GLU A 72 -13.55 9.50 -2.00
CA GLU A 72 -13.69 10.87 -1.46
C GLU A 72 -12.43 11.30 -0.69
N LEU A 73 -11.87 12.46 -1.08
CA LEU A 73 -10.73 13.06 -0.39
C LEU A 73 -11.18 14.11 0.60
N LEU A 74 -10.76 13.95 1.84
CA LEU A 74 -11.03 14.91 2.92
C LEU A 74 -9.88 15.90 3.04
N THR A 75 -10.22 17.13 3.36
CA THR A 75 -9.25 18.09 3.92
C THR A 75 -8.88 17.68 5.35
N GLU A 76 -7.74 18.13 5.87
CA GLU A 76 -7.35 17.88 7.26
C GLU A 76 -8.44 18.35 8.25
N GLY A 77 -9.09 19.50 7.96
CA GLY A 77 -10.16 20.03 8.79
C GLY A 77 -11.44 19.16 8.75
N GLU A 78 -11.74 18.47 7.67
CA GLU A 78 -12.85 17.52 7.57
C GLU A 78 -12.51 16.22 8.27
N MET A 79 -11.31 15.69 8.08
CA MET A 79 -10.82 14.51 8.78
C MET A 79 -10.88 14.71 10.30
N LEU A 80 -10.41 15.84 10.83
CA LEU A 80 -10.46 16.15 12.26
C LEU A 80 -11.89 16.28 12.83
N ARG A 81 -12.89 16.55 12.00
CA ARG A 81 -14.30 16.58 12.41
C ARG A 81 -15.00 15.24 12.23
N ASN A 82 -14.40 14.31 11.49
CA ASN A 82 -14.92 12.97 11.28
C ASN A 82 -14.63 12.10 12.53
N PRO A 83 -15.65 11.44 13.13
CA PRO A 83 -15.46 10.60 14.32
C PRO A 83 -14.45 9.45 14.11
N ALA A 84 -14.30 8.97 12.87
CA ALA A 84 -13.35 7.92 12.52
C ALA A 84 -11.92 8.44 12.40
N LEU A 85 -11.69 9.74 12.21
CA LEU A 85 -10.37 10.35 11.94
C LEU A 85 -9.62 9.62 10.81
N PRO A 86 -10.23 9.42 9.62
CA PRO A 86 -9.70 8.54 8.59
C PRO A 86 -8.52 9.19 7.86
N GLU A 87 -7.31 8.71 8.13
CA GLU A 87 -6.08 9.12 7.45
C GLU A 87 -5.53 7.97 6.59
N LEU A 88 -5.33 8.21 5.30
CA LEU A 88 -4.58 7.34 4.40
C LEU A 88 -3.12 7.80 4.39
N ARG A 89 -2.28 7.09 5.12
CA ARG A 89 -0.85 7.40 5.23
C ARG A 89 -0.05 6.59 4.23
N ILE A 90 0.72 7.29 3.41
CA ILE A 90 1.64 6.73 2.43
C ILE A 90 3.06 7.02 2.91
N THR A 91 3.85 5.96 3.11
CA THR A 91 5.25 6.09 3.54
C THR A 91 6.15 5.45 2.50
N LEU A 92 7.16 6.20 2.07
CA LEU A 92 8.19 5.76 1.14
C LEU A 92 9.54 5.74 1.85
N GLU A 93 10.23 4.61 1.76
CA GLU A 93 11.56 4.44 2.34
C GLU A 93 12.49 3.88 1.27
N CYS A 94 13.70 4.46 1.15
CA CYS A 94 14.68 4.07 0.18
C CYS A 94 16.05 3.81 0.84
N VAL A 95 16.77 2.82 0.31
CA VAL A 95 18.15 2.55 0.69
C VAL A 95 19.00 2.51 -0.56
N ILE A 96 19.97 3.42 -0.64
CA ILE A 96 20.91 3.50 -1.77
C ILE A 96 22.03 2.49 -1.53
N GLY A 97 22.25 1.61 -2.50
CA GLY A 97 23.30 0.61 -2.43
C GLY A 97 24.68 1.24 -2.52
N GLU A 98 25.58 0.82 -1.61
CA GLU A 98 26.97 1.25 -1.53
C GLU A 98 27.92 0.09 -1.87
N GLY A 99 29.10 0.40 -2.43
CA GLY A 99 30.15 -0.57 -2.74
C GLY A 99 30.03 -1.21 -4.12
N ASP A 100 31.08 -1.97 -4.50
CA ASP A 100 31.34 -2.43 -5.87
C ASP A 100 30.25 -3.35 -6.47
N GLY A 101 29.44 -4.00 -5.64
CA GLY A 101 28.37 -4.92 -6.09
C GLY A 101 26.97 -4.33 -6.05
N ALA A 102 26.77 -3.19 -5.37
CA ALA A 102 25.44 -2.59 -5.17
C ALA A 102 25.37 -1.13 -5.67
N SER A 103 26.48 -0.59 -6.19
CA SER A 103 26.53 0.79 -6.67
C SER A 103 25.48 1.06 -7.75
N GLY A 104 24.63 2.07 -7.51
CA GLY A 104 23.55 2.45 -8.42
C GLY A 104 22.26 1.62 -8.25
N ALA A 105 22.20 0.66 -7.34
CA ALA A 105 20.95 0.01 -6.94
C ALA A 105 20.28 0.79 -5.80
N VAL A 106 18.95 0.85 -5.83
CA VAL A 106 18.14 1.44 -4.77
C VAL A 106 17.09 0.40 -4.39
N ALA A 107 17.12 -0.03 -3.13
CA ALA A 107 16.03 -0.79 -2.54
C ALA A 107 14.99 0.19 -2.00
N TYR A 108 13.71 -0.12 -2.17
CA TYR A 108 12.63 0.76 -1.70
C TYR A 108 11.46 -0.02 -1.13
N SER A 109 10.68 0.65 -0.30
CA SER A 109 9.36 0.20 0.12
C SER A 109 8.32 1.30 -0.08
N VAL A 110 7.10 0.87 -0.47
CA VAL A 110 5.90 1.68 -0.53
C VAL A 110 4.93 1.07 0.48
N SER A 111 4.52 1.83 1.48
CA SER A 111 3.54 1.38 2.47
C SER A 111 2.33 2.32 2.47
N VAL A 112 1.15 1.78 2.19
CA VAL A 112 -0.12 2.50 2.23
C VAL A 112 -0.94 1.94 3.39
N ARG A 113 -1.38 2.80 4.31
CA ARG A 113 -2.08 2.39 5.54
C ARG A 113 -3.26 3.30 5.81
N VAL A 114 -4.42 2.72 6.18
CA VAL A 114 -5.50 3.48 6.79
C VAL A 114 -5.29 3.49 8.29
N GLN A 115 -5.19 4.68 8.84
CA GLN A 115 -5.18 4.93 10.27
C GLN A 115 -6.49 5.61 10.64
N GLN A 116 -7.13 5.12 11.69
CA GLN A 116 -8.40 5.66 12.14
C GLN A 116 -8.60 5.48 13.65
N SER A 117 -9.59 6.17 14.18
CA SER A 117 -9.97 6.03 15.57
C SER A 117 -10.56 4.64 15.84
N ALA A 118 -10.03 3.94 16.83
CA ALA A 118 -10.54 2.65 17.27
C ALA A 118 -10.70 2.60 18.79
N GLN A 119 -11.68 1.83 19.25
CA GLN A 119 -11.95 1.62 20.66
C GLN A 119 -11.71 0.17 21.05
N MET A 120 -11.06 -0.05 22.18
CA MET A 120 -10.78 -1.40 22.65
C MET A 120 -12.03 -2.06 23.23
N THR A 121 -12.45 -3.20 22.69
CA THR A 121 -13.62 -3.96 23.18
C THR A 121 -13.48 -4.44 24.63
N ARG A 122 -12.25 -4.75 25.08
CA ARG A 122 -11.99 -5.17 26.48
C ARG A 122 -12.10 -4.03 27.50
N ASN A 123 -11.97 -2.79 27.05
CA ASN A 123 -12.12 -1.59 27.88
C ASN A 123 -12.43 -0.39 26.97
N SER A 124 -13.67 -0.01 26.89
CA SER A 124 -14.16 1.07 26.03
C SER A 124 -13.67 2.48 26.40
N GLN A 125 -12.96 2.62 27.52
CA GLN A 125 -12.29 3.88 27.90
C GLN A 125 -10.94 4.06 27.20
N ILE A 126 -10.44 3.04 26.53
CA ILE A 126 -9.21 3.10 25.77
C ILE A 126 -9.56 3.31 24.29
N SER A 127 -9.27 4.52 23.79
CA SER A 127 -9.37 4.88 22.38
C SER A 127 -7.97 5.06 21.79
N LEU A 128 -7.79 4.57 20.57
CA LEU A 128 -6.58 4.72 19.77
C LEU A 128 -6.93 5.65 18.59
N PRO A 129 -6.41 6.86 18.52
CA PRO A 129 -6.76 7.79 17.44
C PRO A 129 -6.17 7.42 16.08
N GLU A 130 -5.10 6.62 16.07
CA GLU A 130 -4.33 6.25 14.88
C GLU A 130 -4.11 4.72 14.79
N ALA A 131 -5.17 3.94 15.00
CA ALA A 131 -5.08 2.49 14.83
C ALA A 131 -4.98 2.14 13.34
N VAL A 132 -3.97 1.37 12.96
CA VAL A 132 -3.87 0.84 11.59
C VAL A 132 -4.92 -0.25 11.43
N THR A 133 -5.85 -0.05 10.51
CA THR A 133 -6.99 -0.96 10.28
C THR A 133 -6.96 -1.63 8.91
N TRP A 134 -6.32 -0.99 7.94
CA TRP A 134 -6.03 -1.53 6.63
C TRP A 134 -4.60 -1.16 6.22
N TRP A 135 -3.89 -2.04 5.47
CA TRP A 135 -2.58 -1.72 4.91
C TRP A 135 -2.23 -2.62 3.74
N SER A 136 -1.44 -2.07 2.83
CA SER A 136 -0.73 -2.80 1.78
C SER A 136 0.70 -2.28 1.68
N THR A 137 1.63 -3.14 1.26
CA THR A 137 3.06 -2.78 1.15
C THR A 137 3.67 -3.46 -0.05
N ALA A 138 4.37 -2.69 -0.88
CA ALA A 138 5.24 -3.17 -1.94
C ALA A 138 6.71 -2.95 -1.56
N VAL A 139 7.60 -3.85 -1.98
CA VAL A 139 9.05 -3.74 -1.82
C VAL A 139 9.73 -4.07 -3.13
N GLY A 140 10.70 -3.26 -3.52
CA GLY A 140 11.40 -3.44 -4.77
C GLY A 140 12.87 -3.05 -4.72
N VAL A 141 13.57 -3.40 -5.80
CA VAL A 141 14.94 -2.97 -6.07
C VAL A 141 15.01 -2.53 -7.53
N ALA A 142 15.51 -1.31 -7.76
CA ALA A 142 15.71 -0.77 -9.11
C ALA A 142 17.05 -0.05 -9.24
N GLY A 143 17.51 0.15 -10.46
CA GLY A 143 18.65 1.06 -10.70
C GLY A 143 18.24 2.51 -10.43
N SER A 144 19.17 3.33 -9.95
CA SER A 144 18.92 4.75 -9.61
C SER A 144 18.26 5.56 -10.72
N GLY A 145 18.50 5.22 -12.01
CA GLY A 145 17.85 5.86 -13.16
C GLY A 145 16.38 5.42 -13.38
N ASN A 146 15.93 4.35 -12.78
CA ASN A 146 14.60 3.75 -12.99
C ASN A 146 13.77 3.65 -11.70
N VAL A 147 14.37 3.94 -10.53
CA VAL A 147 13.71 3.75 -9.24
C VAL A 147 12.44 4.58 -9.12
N LYS A 148 12.45 5.81 -9.63
CA LYS A 148 11.26 6.67 -9.61
C LYS A 148 10.08 5.99 -10.31
N THR A 149 10.26 5.52 -11.53
CA THR A 149 9.20 4.86 -12.31
C THR A 149 8.73 3.56 -11.66
N ALA A 150 9.65 2.75 -11.11
CA ALA A 150 9.30 1.52 -10.43
C ALA A 150 8.48 1.78 -9.16
N LEU A 151 8.85 2.80 -8.39
CA LEU A 151 8.18 3.18 -7.16
C LEU A 151 6.78 3.79 -7.44
N GLU A 152 6.67 4.64 -8.48
CA GLU A 152 5.38 5.20 -8.92
C GLU A 152 4.41 4.09 -9.38
N GLU A 153 4.91 3.06 -10.08
CA GLU A 153 4.10 1.91 -10.48
C GLU A 153 3.61 1.10 -9.28
N ASP A 154 4.51 0.77 -8.32
CA ASP A 154 4.13 0.05 -7.10
C ASP A 154 3.18 0.87 -6.22
N LEU A 155 3.35 2.19 -6.16
CA LEU A 155 2.42 3.09 -5.49
C LEU A 155 1.03 3.04 -6.13
N ARG A 156 0.97 3.11 -7.46
CA ARG A 156 -0.28 3.03 -8.20
C ARG A 156 -1.03 1.72 -7.92
N VAL A 157 -0.33 0.59 -8.03
CA VAL A 157 -0.91 -0.73 -7.75
C VAL A 157 -1.45 -0.80 -6.31
N THR A 158 -0.67 -0.34 -5.33
CA THR A 158 -1.05 -0.37 -3.91
C THR A 158 -2.26 0.55 -3.62
N LEU A 159 -2.36 1.69 -4.30
CA LEU A 159 -3.50 2.61 -4.18
C LEU A 159 -4.76 2.07 -4.88
N GLU A 160 -4.62 1.38 -6.02
CA GLU A 160 -5.73 0.70 -6.69
C GLU A 160 -6.29 -0.45 -5.83
N GLU A 161 -5.42 -1.19 -5.11
CA GLU A 161 -5.85 -2.20 -4.12
C GLU A 161 -6.68 -1.55 -2.99
N PHE A 162 -6.20 -0.41 -2.46
CA PHE A 162 -6.95 0.33 -1.45
C PHE A 162 -8.30 0.81 -1.98
N ALA A 163 -8.31 1.45 -3.15
CA ALA A 163 -9.53 1.98 -3.75
C ALA A 163 -10.57 0.88 -4.00
N THR A 164 -10.12 -0.28 -4.50
CA THR A 164 -10.99 -1.45 -4.69
C THR A 164 -11.60 -1.91 -3.36
N ALA A 165 -10.77 -2.07 -2.32
CA ALA A 165 -11.22 -2.49 -1.00
C ALA A 165 -12.21 -1.47 -0.37
N TYR A 166 -11.94 -0.17 -0.56
CA TYR A 166 -12.79 0.92 -0.08
C TYR A 166 -14.16 0.92 -0.77
N ILE A 167 -14.18 0.82 -2.10
CA ILE A 167 -15.43 0.81 -2.89
C ILE A 167 -16.25 -0.43 -2.55
N GLU A 168 -15.64 -1.62 -2.51
CA GLU A 168 -16.32 -2.86 -2.16
C GLU A 168 -16.94 -2.78 -0.75
N ALA A 169 -16.22 -2.21 0.23
CA ALA A 169 -16.74 -2.04 1.59
C ALA A 169 -17.97 -1.11 1.66
N ASN A 170 -18.07 -0.14 0.76
CA ASN A 170 -19.13 0.87 0.78
C ASN A 170 -20.26 0.63 -0.24
N THR A 171 -20.11 -0.36 -1.14
CA THR A 171 -21.16 -0.74 -2.12
C THR A 171 -22.06 -1.88 -1.64
N GLU A 172 -21.62 -2.71 -0.71
CA GLU A 172 -22.39 -3.87 -0.23
C GLU A 172 -23.59 -3.50 0.67
N GLU A 173 -23.72 -2.25 1.11
CA GLU A 173 -24.85 -1.81 1.98
C GLU A 173 -26.20 -1.75 1.27
N ASP A 174 -26.28 -1.62 -0.06
CA ASP A 174 -27.56 -1.47 -0.77
C ASP A 174 -28.39 -2.77 -0.87
N ASP A 175 -27.80 -3.94 -0.65
CA ASP A 175 -28.48 -5.23 -0.81
C ASP A 175 -29.03 -5.83 0.51
N SER A 176 -28.70 -5.29 1.68
CA SER A 176 -29.15 -5.79 2.98
C SER A 176 -30.42 -5.13 3.54
N GLY A 177 -30.96 -4.10 2.87
CA GLY A 177 -32.17 -3.37 3.27
C GLY A 177 -33.51 -4.07 3.00
N GLY A 178 -33.50 -5.31 2.58
CA GLY A 178 -34.69 -6.04 2.13
C GLY A 178 -34.97 -7.37 2.84
N ARG A 179 -35.00 -7.41 4.18
CA ARG A 179 -35.67 -8.53 4.89
C ARG A 179 -36.37 -8.10 6.14
#